data_ec9bc15ea675b6a84d079cbfb6ef89a6
#
_entry.id   ec9bc15ea675b6a84d079cbfb6ef89a6
#
_cell.length_a   1.000
_cell.length_b   1.000
_cell.length_c   1.000
_cell.angle_alpha   90.00
_cell.angle_beta   90.00
_cell.angle_gamma   90.00
#
_symmetry.space_group_name_H-M   'P 1'
#
loop_
_entity.id
_entity.type
_entity.pdbx_description
1 polymer ?
#
loop_
_entity_poly.entity_id
_entity_poly.type
_entity_poly.pdbx_seq_one_letter_code
_entity_poly.pdbx_strand_id
1 'polypeptide(L)'
;MKKYATLLLFLALALSATFVPATAKERSPQDIARIAKRLIAPAAVKRSMAAGKVTPELKKLSATKAYTVMGFDDGGFAIIANDDANTPVVGYSADNLFANDNPALSWYLSMAEQKLNDRAMAAPHRAVRVPSGCKTSVSHLVESKWDQGKPYNSLCPKNSSGRNCVTGCVATAMAQILYYHKYPTTGKGTNFTFFENKKYTVDYSQATYNFDDLLPDYSNGFNVTQKRAIATLMYHCGVAAHMTYGIDVSGAYLYDAADGLVDNFGYYAQYYGYKDYPEPNNYDNAKWCEVVYREISAGNPVLYAGGSKYNGTAAFHCFVLDGYDANGNVGVNWGYSGRGDGYFRLDAMDCIIGTYHEQYSYSFDMVVVHRPEQGPVKYDLVPVTDIRDINADANEAAPTRVYDAAGRQIDANRTQKGLVIERQGNQVRKVLK
;
A
#
# COMPACT_ATOMS: atom_id res chain seq x y z
N MET A 1 -49.68 -70.52 -11.43
CA MET A 1 -48.41 -70.03 -11.93
C MET A 1 -48.11 -68.69 -11.25
N LYS A 2 -47.37 -68.70 -10.15
CA LYS A 2 -47.05 -67.50 -9.36
C LYS A 2 -45.67 -66.98 -9.78
N LYS A 3 -45.59 -65.75 -10.28
CA LYS A 3 -44.31 -65.07 -10.60
C LYS A 3 -43.84 -64.44 -9.37
N TYR A 4 -42.63 -64.80 -8.90
CA TYR A 4 -41.90 -64.16 -7.85
C TYR A 4 -41.15 -62.98 -8.43
N ALA A 5 -41.51 -61.75 -7.99
CA ALA A 5 -40.74 -60.58 -8.26
C ALA A 5 -39.68 -60.40 -7.17
N THR A 6 -38.44 -60.58 -7.54
CA THR A 6 -37.27 -60.38 -6.64
C THR A 6 -37.00 -58.87 -6.57
N LEU A 7 -37.28 -58.28 -5.43
CA LEU A 7 -36.96 -56.89 -5.12
C LEU A 7 -35.48 -56.80 -4.72
N LEU A 8 -34.63 -56.33 -5.62
CA LEU A 8 -33.23 -56.00 -5.36
C LEU A 8 -33.21 -54.65 -4.64
N LEU A 9 -33.05 -54.70 -3.33
CA LEU A 9 -32.80 -53.55 -2.50
C LEU A 9 -31.32 -53.15 -2.64
N PHE A 10 -30.99 -52.17 -3.50
CA PHE A 10 -29.69 -51.54 -3.55
C PHE A 10 -29.52 -50.67 -2.28
N LEU A 11 -28.78 -51.20 -1.32
CA LEU A 11 -28.30 -50.43 -0.18
C LEU A 11 -27.17 -49.53 -0.68
N ALA A 12 -27.50 -48.31 -1.13
CA ALA A 12 -26.52 -47.29 -1.37
C ALA A 12 -25.99 -46.83 -0.01
N LEU A 13 -24.87 -47.41 0.42
CA LEU A 13 -24.04 -46.83 1.45
C LEU A 13 -23.49 -45.48 0.90
N ALA A 14 -24.19 -44.40 1.18
CA ALA A 14 -23.61 -43.06 1.04
C ALA A 14 -22.49 -42.99 2.09
N LEU A 15 -21.24 -43.23 1.67
CA LEU A 15 -20.10 -42.73 2.38
C LEU A 15 -20.19 -41.20 2.33
N SER A 16 -20.89 -40.62 3.28
CA SER A 16 -20.70 -39.23 3.65
C SER A 16 -19.28 -39.17 4.22
N ALA A 17 -18.31 -38.92 3.35
CA ALA A 17 -17.03 -38.42 3.79
C ALA A 17 -17.34 -37.12 4.54
N THR A 18 -17.47 -37.22 5.86
CA THR A 18 -17.41 -36.06 6.70
C THR A 18 -16.06 -35.43 6.43
N PHE A 19 -16.06 -34.37 5.66
CA PHE A 19 -14.91 -33.50 5.52
C PHE A 19 -14.71 -32.92 6.93
N VAL A 20 -13.91 -33.63 7.75
CA VAL A 20 -13.36 -33.07 8.97
C VAL A 20 -12.39 -32.01 8.47
N PRO A 21 -12.67 -30.72 8.64
CA PRO A 21 -11.67 -29.72 8.28
C PRO A 21 -10.42 -30.07 9.06
N ALA A 22 -9.29 -30.23 8.35
CA ALA A 22 -8.02 -30.49 9.00
C ALA A 22 -7.83 -29.44 10.09
N THR A 23 -7.80 -29.88 11.34
CA THR A 23 -7.60 -28.97 12.47
C THR A 23 -6.24 -28.32 12.27
N ALA A 24 -6.24 -27.01 12.10
CA ALA A 24 -5.03 -26.24 11.98
C ALA A 24 -4.05 -26.62 13.09
N LYS A 25 -2.82 -26.95 12.71
CA LYS A 25 -1.78 -27.37 13.65
C LYS A 25 -0.73 -26.26 13.76
N GLU A 26 -0.28 -26.02 14.97
CA GLU A 26 0.82 -25.13 15.22
C GLU A 26 2.12 -25.68 14.58
N ARG A 27 2.83 -24.82 13.81
CA ARG A 27 4.13 -25.16 13.25
C ARG A 27 5.15 -25.36 14.35
N SER A 28 5.96 -26.43 14.21
CA SER A 28 7.04 -26.64 15.16
C SER A 28 8.09 -25.52 15.12
N PRO A 29 8.76 -25.23 16.24
CA PRO A 29 9.88 -24.28 16.25
C PRO A 29 10.95 -24.59 15.21
N GLN A 30 11.18 -25.87 14.93
CA GLN A 30 12.12 -26.33 13.90
C GLN A 30 11.65 -25.97 12.49
N ASP A 31 10.36 -26.11 12.19
CA ASP A 31 9.80 -25.71 10.90
C ASP A 31 9.87 -24.20 10.70
N ILE A 32 9.52 -23.43 11.72
CA ILE A 32 9.64 -21.96 11.71
C ILE A 32 11.08 -21.56 11.42
N ALA A 33 12.05 -22.11 12.14
CA ALA A 33 13.46 -21.78 11.94
C ALA A 33 13.96 -22.22 10.55
N ARG A 34 13.49 -23.37 10.04
CA ARG A 34 13.84 -23.88 8.71
C ARG A 34 13.31 -22.96 7.59
N ILE A 35 12.07 -22.48 7.72
CA ILE A 35 11.47 -21.53 6.77
C ILE A 35 12.24 -20.22 6.79
N ALA A 36 12.48 -19.66 7.97
CA ALA A 36 13.22 -18.43 8.15
C ALA A 36 14.64 -18.52 7.55
N LYS A 37 15.38 -19.60 7.87
CA LYS A 37 16.73 -19.83 7.31
C LYS A 37 16.75 -19.82 5.78
N ARG A 38 15.76 -20.45 5.15
CA ARG A 38 15.68 -20.48 3.67
C ARG A 38 15.57 -19.07 3.08
N LEU A 39 14.87 -18.14 3.75
CA LEU A 39 14.65 -16.79 3.26
C LEU A 39 15.84 -15.85 3.49
N ILE A 40 16.45 -15.89 4.67
CA ILE A 40 17.37 -14.84 5.12
C ILE A 40 18.81 -15.29 5.34
N ALA A 41 19.09 -16.58 5.53
CA ALA A 41 20.44 -17.06 5.76
C ALA A 41 21.39 -16.85 4.57
N PRO A 42 20.99 -16.99 3.29
CA PRO A 42 21.91 -16.74 2.16
C PRO A 42 22.51 -15.33 2.18
N ALA A 43 21.74 -14.30 2.50
CA ALA A 43 22.22 -12.93 2.60
C ALA A 43 23.11 -12.74 3.84
N ALA A 44 22.75 -13.30 4.99
CA ALA A 44 23.56 -13.27 6.20
C ALA A 44 24.94 -13.90 6.01
N VAL A 45 24.99 -15.07 5.35
CA VAL A 45 26.27 -15.74 4.99
C VAL A 45 27.10 -14.82 4.09
N LYS A 46 26.51 -14.26 3.04
CA LYS A 46 27.22 -13.35 2.12
C LYS A 46 27.78 -12.13 2.85
N ARG A 47 27.01 -11.49 3.74
CA ARG A 47 27.48 -10.35 4.56
C ARG A 47 28.65 -10.75 5.46
N SER A 48 28.51 -11.89 6.17
CA SER A 48 29.57 -12.38 7.08
C SER A 48 30.86 -12.69 6.35
N MET A 49 30.79 -13.35 5.19
CA MET A 49 31.97 -13.63 4.35
C MET A 49 32.63 -12.33 3.87
N ALA A 50 31.84 -11.36 3.40
CA ALA A 50 32.35 -10.06 2.97
C ALA A 50 33.03 -9.28 4.12
N ALA A 51 32.55 -9.45 5.35
CA ALA A 51 33.10 -8.83 6.54
C ALA A 51 34.23 -9.64 7.22
N GLY A 52 34.59 -10.83 6.72
CA GLY A 52 35.54 -11.73 7.36
C GLY A 52 35.09 -12.23 8.74
N LYS A 53 33.77 -12.34 8.97
CA LYS A 53 33.17 -12.75 10.24
C LYS A 53 32.54 -14.13 10.16
N VAL A 54 32.31 -14.73 11.31
CA VAL A 54 31.51 -15.98 11.41
C VAL A 54 30.04 -15.64 11.12
N THR A 55 29.36 -16.54 10.43
CA THR A 55 27.91 -16.39 10.17
C THR A 55 27.15 -16.33 11.50
N PRO A 56 26.31 -15.31 11.72
CA PRO A 56 25.58 -15.15 12.97
C PRO A 56 24.56 -16.27 13.16
N GLU A 57 24.22 -16.54 14.41
CA GLU A 57 23.20 -17.49 14.78
C GLU A 57 21.80 -16.91 14.54
N LEU A 58 20.91 -17.71 13.97
CA LEU A 58 19.50 -17.36 13.81
C LEU A 58 18.81 -17.39 15.19
N LYS A 59 18.21 -16.27 15.58
CA LYS A 59 17.54 -16.07 16.86
C LYS A 59 16.05 -15.80 16.69
N LYS A 60 15.28 -16.12 17.70
CA LYS A 60 13.91 -15.63 17.85
C LYS A 60 13.96 -14.19 18.38
N LEU A 61 13.47 -13.24 17.59
CA LEU A 61 13.46 -11.81 17.91
C LEU A 61 12.16 -11.39 18.62
N SER A 62 11.03 -11.98 18.23
CA SER A 62 9.70 -11.71 18.78
C SER A 62 8.77 -12.88 18.51
N ALA A 63 7.67 -12.97 19.26
CA ALA A 63 6.60 -13.91 18.97
C ALA A 63 5.26 -13.42 19.55
N THR A 64 4.17 -13.74 18.86
CA THR A 64 2.79 -13.65 19.34
C THR A 64 2.12 -15.02 19.22
N LYS A 65 0.81 -15.09 19.46
CA LYS A 65 0.06 -16.33 19.17
C LYS A 65 -0.04 -16.62 17.68
N ALA A 66 -0.02 -15.58 16.83
CA ALA A 66 -0.26 -15.68 15.40
C ALA A 66 1.01 -15.90 14.59
N TYR A 67 2.13 -15.33 15.00
CA TYR A 67 3.40 -15.38 14.25
C TYR A 67 4.62 -15.40 15.17
N THR A 68 5.74 -15.84 14.60
CA THR A 68 7.08 -15.78 15.21
C THR A 68 8.04 -15.03 14.28
N VAL A 69 8.83 -14.12 14.84
CA VAL A 69 9.90 -13.41 14.14
C VAL A 69 11.23 -14.05 14.44
N MET A 70 11.92 -14.48 13.40
CA MET A 70 13.29 -14.99 13.44
C MET A 70 14.22 -14.01 12.72
N GLY A 71 15.46 -13.88 13.17
CA GLY A 71 16.41 -12.98 12.51
C GLY A 71 17.83 -13.09 13.02
N PHE A 72 18.71 -12.25 12.47
CA PHE A 72 20.11 -12.13 12.83
C PHE A 72 20.41 -10.75 13.40
N ASP A 73 21.43 -10.66 14.30
CA ASP A 73 21.81 -9.40 14.96
C ASP A 73 22.37 -8.36 13.98
N ASP A 74 22.91 -8.80 12.85
CA ASP A 74 23.52 -7.96 11.80
C ASP A 74 22.58 -7.65 10.62
N GLY A 75 21.30 -8.01 10.75
CA GLY A 75 20.25 -7.80 9.73
C GLY A 75 19.75 -9.09 9.11
N GLY A 76 18.60 -8.96 8.53
CA GLY A 76 17.78 -10.06 8.03
C GLY A 76 16.81 -10.57 9.10
N PHE A 77 15.52 -10.55 8.76
CA PHE A 77 14.45 -11.10 9.60
C PHE A 77 13.39 -11.81 8.74
N ALA A 78 12.66 -12.73 9.35
CA ALA A 78 11.51 -13.37 8.75
C ALA A 78 10.37 -13.51 9.78
N ILE A 79 9.17 -13.17 9.36
CA ILE A 79 7.93 -13.24 10.13
C ILE A 79 7.15 -14.43 9.60
N ILE A 80 7.00 -15.45 10.43
CA ILE A 80 6.42 -16.74 10.06
C ILE A 80 5.13 -16.96 10.84
N ALA A 81 4.02 -17.25 10.14
CA ALA A 81 2.76 -17.61 10.76
C ALA A 81 2.90 -18.91 11.57
N ASN A 82 2.39 -18.93 12.79
CA ASN A 82 2.49 -20.09 13.66
C ASN A 82 1.55 -21.23 13.28
N ASP A 83 0.42 -20.92 12.65
CA ASP A 83 -0.61 -21.90 12.25
C ASP A 83 -0.38 -22.38 10.81
N ASP A 84 -0.40 -23.71 10.57
CA ASP A 84 -0.12 -24.32 9.27
C ASP A 84 -1.28 -24.19 8.26
N ALA A 85 -2.47 -23.77 8.69
CA ALA A 85 -3.56 -23.38 7.81
C ALA A 85 -3.25 -22.06 7.06
N ASN A 86 -2.37 -21.23 7.61
CA ASN A 86 -1.94 -19.99 6.99
C ASN A 86 -0.71 -20.18 6.08
N THR A 87 -0.61 -19.38 5.04
CA THR A 87 0.64 -19.24 4.26
C THR A 87 1.78 -18.90 5.23
N PRO A 88 2.90 -19.61 5.20
CA PRO A 88 3.90 -19.52 6.26
C PRO A 88 4.57 -18.14 6.35
N VAL A 89 4.87 -17.49 5.22
CA VAL A 89 5.60 -16.23 5.19
C VAL A 89 4.63 -15.06 5.27
N VAL A 90 4.72 -14.26 6.33
CA VAL A 90 3.98 -13.00 6.52
C VAL A 90 4.77 -11.84 5.95
N GLY A 91 6.08 -11.84 6.17
CA GLY A 91 7.01 -10.88 5.62
C GLY A 91 8.45 -11.24 5.96
N TYR A 92 9.40 -10.66 5.26
CA TYR A 92 10.83 -10.85 5.52
C TYR A 92 11.67 -9.71 4.94
N SER A 93 12.85 -9.56 5.48
CA SER A 93 13.93 -8.77 4.88
C SER A 93 15.19 -9.63 4.84
N ALA A 94 15.91 -9.61 3.73
CA ALA A 94 17.18 -10.30 3.64
C ALA A 94 18.30 -9.56 4.39
N ASP A 95 18.22 -8.22 4.49
CA ASP A 95 19.33 -7.36 4.87
C ASP A 95 19.02 -6.39 6.02
N ASN A 96 17.77 -5.91 6.15
CA ASN A 96 17.44 -4.90 7.13
C ASN A 96 17.18 -5.49 8.51
N LEU A 97 17.38 -4.68 9.56
CA LEU A 97 17.07 -5.06 10.93
C LEU A 97 15.56 -5.10 11.16
N PHE A 98 15.12 -6.06 11.96
CA PHE A 98 13.76 -6.03 12.51
C PHE A 98 13.63 -4.86 13.48
N ALA A 99 12.60 -4.04 13.30
CA ALA A 99 12.38 -2.82 14.07
C ALA A 99 10.96 -2.81 14.64
N ASN A 100 10.81 -3.35 15.84
CA ASN A 100 9.53 -3.36 16.58
C ASN A 100 9.10 -1.97 17.06
N ASP A 101 10.00 -1.01 17.05
CA ASP A 101 9.76 0.41 17.34
C ASP A 101 9.45 1.26 16.07
N ASN A 102 9.43 0.64 14.88
CA ASN A 102 8.92 1.26 13.67
C ASN A 102 7.38 1.24 13.70
N PRO A 103 6.71 2.40 13.81
CA PRO A 103 5.25 2.44 13.95
C PRO A 103 4.49 1.85 12.74
N ALA A 104 5.05 1.97 11.54
CA ALA A 104 4.45 1.45 10.32
C ALA A 104 4.52 -0.08 10.27
N LEU A 105 5.68 -0.66 10.56
CA LEU A 105 5.83 -2.11 10.67
C LEU A 105 4.96 -2.67 11.80
N SER A 106 4.90 -1.99 12.96
CA SER A 106 4.05 -2.39 14.08
C SER A 106 2.57 -2.35 13.72
N TRP A 107 2.13 -1.33 12.97
CA TRP A 107 0.78 -1.26 12.42
C TRP A 107 0.49 -2.45 11.49
N TYR A 108 1.39 -2.73 10.52
CA TYR A 108 1.26 -3.87 9.62
C TYR A 108 1.16 -5.20 10.38
N LEU A 109 2.02 -5.41 11.37
CA LEU A 109 2.05 -6.63 12.17
C LEU A 109 0.78 -6.81 13.00
N SER A 110 0.24 -5.73 13.56
CA SER A 110 -1.05 -5.76 14.29
C SER A 110 -2.20 -6.19 13.37
N MET A 111 -2.25 -5.66 12.15
CA MET A 111 -3.23 -6.03 11.15
C MET A 111 -3.06 -7.49 10.70
N ALA A 112 -1.82 -7.90 10.42
CA ALA A 112 -1.51 -9.27 10.01
C ALA A 112 -1.89 -10.27 11.12
N GLU A 113 -1.62 -9.95 12.39
CA GLU A 113 -1.99 -10.79 13.53
C GLU A 113 -3.49 -11.02 13.62
N GLN A 114 -4.29 -9.99 13.42
CA GLN A 114 -5.75 -10.10 13.42
C GLN A 114 -6.23 -11.04 12.32
N LYS A 115 -5.73 -10.87 11.09
CA LYS A 115 -6.07 -11.73 9.96
C LYS A 115 -5.65 -13.19 10.16
N LEU A 116 -4.48 -13.41 10.73
CA LEU A 116 -4.00 -14.76 11.03
C LEU A 116 -4.84 -15.47 12.10
N ASN A 117 -5.44 -14.71 13.00
CA ASN A 117 -6.31 -15.24 14.08
C ASN A 117 -7.77 -15.40 13.65
N ASP A 118 -8.20 -14.75 12.58
CA ASP A 118 -9.59 -14.79 12.11
C ASP A 118 -9.84 -16.06 11.30
N ARG A 119 -10.33 -17.10 11.96
CA ARG A 119 -10.70 -18.39 11.32
C ARG A 119 -11.87 -18.28 10.35
N ALA A 120 -12.73 -17.27 10.47
CA ALA A 120 -13.82 -17.05 9.53
C ALA A 120 -13.30 -16.49 8.19
N MET A 121 -12.13 -15.85 8.22
CA MET A 121 -11.38 -15.39 7.04
C MET A 121 -10.42 -16.47 6.49
N ALA A 122 -10.31 -17.62 7.14
CA ALA A 122 -9.50 -18.76 6.72
C ALA A 122 -10.14 -19.58 5.57
N ALA A 123 -10.81 -18.94 4.62
CA ALA A 123 -10.83 -19.48 3.27
C ALA A 123 -9.37 -19.64 2.84
N PRO A 124 -8.97 -20.73 2.15
CA PRO A 124 -7.59 -20.89 1.73
C PRO A 124 -7.21 -19.61 0.98
N HIS A 125 -6.41 -18.76 1.64
CA HIS A 125 -5.96 -17.50 1.07
C HIS A 125 -5.26 -17.87 -0.22
N ARG A 126 -5.94 -17.61 -1.33
CA ARG A 126 -5.37 -17.83 -2.64
C ARG A 126 -4.20 -16.87 -2.70
N ALA A 127 -2.99 -17.43 -2.59
CA ALA A 127 -1.77 -16.63 -2.66
C ALA A 127 -1.94 -15.64 -3.81
N VAL A 128 -1.80 -14.35 -3.54
CA VAL A 128 -1.85 -13.33 -4.58
C VAL A 128 -0.76 -13.72 -5.56
N ARG A 129 -1.15 -14.05 -6.78
CA ARG A 129 -0.19 -14.43 -7.81
C ARG A 129 0.19 -13.20 -8.60
N VAL A 130 1.47 -13.06 -8.86
CA VAL A 130 1.95 -12.06 -9.81
C VAL A 130 1.17 -12.22 -11.13
N PRO A 131 0.52 -11.17 -11.63
CA PRO A 131 -0.31 -11.25 -12.84
C PRO A 131 0.50 -11.68 -14.07
N SER A 132 -0.16 -12.35 -15.00
CA SER A 132 0.44 -12.68 -16.29
C SER A 132 0.87 -11.41 -17.03
N GLY A 133 2.02 -11.45 -17.69
CA GLY A 133 2.61 -10.31 -18.38
C GLY A 133 3.47 -9.40 -17.50
N CYS A 134 3.46 -9.58 -16.18
CA CYS A 134 4.43 -8.95 -15.29
C CYS A 134 5.73 -9.76 -15.23
N LYS A 135 6.84 -9.11 -14.81
CA LYS A 135 8.09 -9.79 -14.47
C LYS A 135 7.83 -10.79 -13.34
N THR A 136 8.59 -11.89 -13.28
CA THR A 136 8.43 -12.88 -12.20
C THR A 136 8.75 -12.29 -10.82
N SER A 137 9.69 -11.37 -10.74
CA SER A 137 10.06 -10.61 -9.55
C SER A 137 10.69 -9.29 -9.95
N VAL A 138 10.63 -8.32 -9.05
CA VAL A 138 11.29 -7.02 -9.16
C VAL A 138 11.96 -6.73 -7.83
N SER A 139 13.28 -6.53 -7.81
CA SER A 139 13.99 -6.07 -6.61
C SER A 139 13.52 -4.68 -6.22
N HIS A 140 13.78 -4.26 -4.97
CA HIS A 140 13.49 -2.90 -4.54
C HIS A 140 14.00 -1.89 -5.56
N LEU A 141 13.11 -1.01 -6.04
CA LEU A 141 13.41 0.06 -6.98
C LEU A 141 14.00 1.27 -6.25
N VAL A 142 13.52 1.53 -5.03
CA VAL A 142 13.87 2.69 -4.23
C VAL A 142 15.03 2.34 -3.30
N GLU A 143 16.17 2.99 -3.49
CA GLU A 143 17.39 2.75 -2.70
C GLU A 143 17.45 3.61 -1.43
N SER A 144 16.61 4.65 -1.36
CA SER A 144 16.65 5.61 -0.26
C SER A 144 16.21 4.98 1.06
N LYS A 145 17.02 5.23 2.12
CA LYS A 145 16.74 4.86 3.52
C LYS A 145 16.44 6.14 4.31
N TRP A 146 15.39 6.83 3.90
CA TRP A 146 15.09 8.13 4.48
C TRP A 146 14.12 8.04 5.66
N ASP A 147 14.06 9.14 6.42
CA ASP A 147 13.35 9.25 7.67
C ASP A 147 12.63 10.61 7.76
N GLN A 148 11.89 10.84 8.83
CA GLN A 148 11.10 12.04 9.05
C GLN A 148 11.75 13.05 9.99
N GLY A 149 12.84 12.67 10.69
CA GLY A 149 13.57 13.48 11.63
C GLY A 149 14.72 14.27 10.97
N LYS A 150 15.77 14.56 11.76
CA LYS A 150 17.00 15.19 11.22
C LYS A 150 17.82 14.21 10.40
N PRO A 151 18.40 14.63 9.25
CA PRO A 151 18.48 16.00 8.72
C PRO A 151 17.26 16.41 7.88
N TYR A 152 16.36 15.49 7.56
CA TYR A 152 15.27 15.61 6.60
C TYR A 152 14.32 16.76 6.90
N ASN A 153 14.01 16.99 8.17
CA ASN A 153 13.07 18.02 8.63
C ASN A 153 13.71 19.39 8.90
N SER A 154 14.94 19.63 8.47
CA SER A 154 15.69 20.86 8.86
C SER A 154 15.05 22.15 8.35
N LEU A 155 14.21 22.10 7.31
CA LEU A 155 13.45 23.24 6.77
C LEU A 155 11.96 23.20 7.11
N CYS A 156 11.47 22.16 7.76
CA CYS A 156 10.10 22.11 8.23
C CYS A 156 9.78 23.23 9.24
N PRO A 157 8.52 23.64 9.37
CA PRO A 157 8.11 24.64 10.35
C PRO A 157 8.64 24.33 11.75
N LYS A 158 8.83 25.38 12.54
CA LYS A 158 9.26 25.29 13.95
C LYS A 158 8.19 25.81 14.86
N ASN A 159 8.00 25.12 15.99
CA ASN A 159 7.14 25.62 17.06
C ASN A 159 7.81 26.79 17.81
N SER A 160 7.10 27.36 18.77
CA SER A 160 7.56 28.45 19.63
C SER A 160 8.84 28.11 20.42
N SER A 161 9.10 26.84 20.70
CA SER A 161 10.34 26.35 21.35
C SER A 161 11.51 26.15 20.39
N GLY A 162 11.37 26.45 19.10
CA GLY A 162 12.41 26.28 18.09
C GLY A 162 12.63 24.83 17.61
N ARG A 163 11.78 23.86 18.03
CA ARG A 163 11.81 22.49 17.50
C ARG A 163 11.19 22.44 16.11
N ASN A 164 11.84 21.75 15.17
CA ASN A 164 11.26 21.50 13.87
C ASN A 164 10.14 20.45 13.97
N CYS A 165 9.07 20.65 13.22
CA CYS A 165 8.11 19.60 12.92
C CYS A 165 8.79 18.44 12.19
N VAL A 166 8.24 17.23 12.28
CA VAL A 166 8.68 16.11 11.43
C VAL A 166 8.18 16.32 10.00
N THR A 167 8.82 15.69 9.00
CA THR A 167 8.44 15.85 7.58
C THR A 167 7.04 15.33 7.29
N GLY A 168 6.61 14.27 8.00
CA GLY A 168 5.42 13.49 7.71
C GLY A 168 5.71 12.36 6.70
N CYS A 169 5.02 11.23 6.90
CA CYS A 169 5.23 10.02 6.09
C CYS A 169 4.90 10.26 4.60
N VAL A 170 3.86 11.03 4.30
CA VAL A 170 3.46 11.37 2.93
C VAL A 170 4.56 12.12 2.20
N ALA A 171 5.13 13.18 2.82
CA ALA A 171 6.22 13.94 2.22
C ALA A 171 7.47 13.08 2.03
N THR A 172 7.78 12.20 2.99
CA THR A 172 8.92 11.28 2.89
C THR A 172 8.74 10.30 1.73
N ALA A 173 7.58 9.68 1.59
CA ALA A 173 7.28 8.75 0.52
C ALA A 173 7.28 9.44 -0.86
N MET A 174 6.67 10.63 -0.99
CA MET A 174 6.76 11.45 -2.20
C MET A 174 8.21 11.73 -2.58
N ALA A 175 9.01 12.24 -1.63
CA ALA A 175 10.41 12.59 -1.88
C ALA A 175 11.24 11.39 -2.35
N GLN A 176 10.99 10.20 -1.83
CA GLN A 176 11.64 8.96 -2.25
C GLN A 176 11.31 8.61 -3.72
N ILE A 177 10.05 8.79 -4.15
CA ILE A 177 9.64 8.58 -5.54
C ILE A 177 10.30 9.61 -6.46
N LEU A 178 10.32 10.89 -6.09
CA LEU A 178 11.00 11.94 -6.85
C LEU A 178 12.50 11.65 -6.98
N TYR A 179 13.14 11.21 -5.91
CA TYR A 179 14.56 10.83 -5.89
C TYR A 179 14.82 9.61 -6.78
N TYR A 180 14.00 8.60 -6.75
CA TYR A 180 14.10 7.44 -7.64
C TYR A 180 14.03 7.85 -9.12
N HIS A 181 13.10 8.71 -9.47
CA HIS A 181 12.93 9.19 -10.85
C HIS A 181 13.97 10.23 -11.28
N LYS A 182 14.68 10.87 -10.33
CA LYS A 182 15.55 12.04 -10.58
C LYS A 182 14.79 13.14 -11.33
N TYR A 183 13.52 13.36 -10.98
CA TYR A 183 12.60 14.27 -11.65
C TYR A 183 11.63 14.91 -10.66
N PRO A 184 11.20 16.19 -10.91
CA PRO A 184 11.72 17.13 -11.91
C PRO A 184 13.00 17.83 -11.40
N THR A 185 13.77 18.44 -12.28
CA THR A 185 14.87 19.33 -11.89
C THR A 185 14.39 20.71 -11.43
N THR A 186 13.22 21.14 -11.92
CA THR A 186 12.52 22.36 -11.53
C THR A 186 11.03 22.08 -11.50
N GLY A 187 10.35 22.49 -10.44
CA GLY A 187 8.91 22.36 -10.32
C GLY A 187 8.15 23.50 -11.03
N LYS A 188 6.85 23.59 -10.78
CA LYS A 188 5.96 24.60 -11.37
C LYS A 188 4.93 25.12 -10.38
N GLY A 189 4.47 26.35 -10.59
CA GLY A 189 3.43 26.97 -9.77
C GLY A 189 3.85 27.29 -8.35
N THR A 190 2.88 27.64 -7.55
CA THR A 190 3.06 28.01 -6.14
C THR A 190 2.03 27.27 -5.29
N ASN A 191 2.46 26.77 -4.14
CA ASN A 191 1.57 26.13 -3.18
C ASN A 191 1.91 26.59 -1.75
N PHE A 192 1.02 26.31 -0.79
CA PHE A 192 1.21 26.71 0.60
C PHE A 192 0.54 25.76 1.58
N THR A 193 0.99 25.83 2.82
CA THR A 193 0.31 25.23 3.98
C THR A 193 0.36 26.18 5.18
N PHE A 194 -0.26 25.79 6.27
CA PHE A 194 -0.29 26.56 7.51
C PHE A 194 0.26 25.73 8.69
N PHE A 195 0.97 26.43 9.60
CA PHE A 195 1.35 25.90 10.90
C PHE A 195 1.34 27.05 11.92
N GLU A 196 0.68 26.87 13.07
CA GLU A 196 0.54 27.88 14.13
C GLU A 196 0.14 29.26 13.56
N ASN A 197 -0.91 29.32 12.73
CA ASN A 197 -1.44 30.53 12.07
C ASN A 197 -0.44 31.23 11.12
N LYS A 198 0.72 30.65 10.85
CA LYS A 198 1.68 31.16 9.88
C LYS A 198 1.55 30.42 8.56
N LYS A 199 1.49 31.18 7.45
CA LYS A 199 1.49 30.66 6.09
C LYS A 199 2.92 30.33 5.66
N TYR A 200 3.12 29.11 5.13
CA TYR A 200 4.37 28.62 4.54
C TYR A 200 4.14 28.39 3.06
N THR A 201 4.80 29.17 2.23
CA THR A 201 4.60 29.20 0.77
C THR A 201 5.86 28.75 0.07
N VAL A 202 5.71 27.95 -1.00
CA VAL A 202 6.78 27.54 -1.91
C VAL A 202 6.41 27.96 -3.34
N ASP A 203 7.32 28.67 -4.01
CA ASP A 203 7.29 28.86 -5.46
C ASP A 203 8.18 27.79 -6.10
N TYR A 204 7.56 26.77 -6.65
CA TYR A 204 8.26 25.63 -7.24
C TYR A 204 8.97 25.99 -8.55
N SER A 205 8.53 27.04 -9.24
CA SER A 205 9.18 27.52 -10.46
C SER A 205 10.58 28.12 -10.20
N GLN A 206 10.83 28.53 -8.96
CA GLN A 206 12.13 29.05 -8.50
C GLN A 206 12.98 27.98 -7.82
N ALA A 207 12.44 26.76 -7.64
CA ALA A 207 13.16 25.67 -7.00
C ALA A 207 13.98 24.88 -8.02
N THR A 208 15.22 24.56 -7.68
CA THR A 208 16.05 23.63 -8.43
C THR A 208 16.37 22.44 -7.55
N TYR A 209 16.07 21.24 -8.04
CA TYR A 209 16.35 19.97 -7.38
C TYR A 209 17.56 19.31 -8.05
N ASN A 210 18.72 19.41 -7.39
CA ASN A 210 19.90 18.68 -7.80
C ASN A 210 19.93 17.32 -7.12
N PHE A 211 19.49 16.28 -7.81
CA PHE A 211 19.41 14.93 -7.26
C PHE A 211 20.78 14.30 -6.98
N ASP A 212 21.85 14.81 -7.57
CA ASP A 212 23.21 14.33 -7.29
C ASP A 212 23.74 14.81 -5.92
N ASP A 213 23.14 15.86 -5.36
CA ASP A 213 23.41 16.31 -4.00
C ASP A 213 22.67 15.49 -2.92
N LEU A 214 21.80 14.56 -3.32
CA LEU A 214 21.07 13.70 -2.40
C LEU A 214 21.80 12.39 -2.16
N LEU A 215 21.80 11.94 -0.90
CA LEU A 215 22.32 10.63 -0.54
C LEU A 215 21.19 9.62 -0.37
N PRO A 216 21.37 8.36 -0.79
CA PRO A 216 20.41 7.31 -0.51
C PRO A 216 20.31 7.00 1.00
N ASP A 217 21.37 7.24 1.75
CA ASP A 217 21.46 6.99 3.19
C ASP A 217 22.28 8.10 3.89
N TYR A 218 21.69 8.72 4.90
CA TYR A 218 22.31 9.81 5.69
C TYR A 218 22.93 9.32 7.00
N SER A 219 22.93 8.03 7.30
CA SER A 219 23.46 7.47 8.54
C SER A 219 24.99 7.58 8.66
N ASN A 220 25.68 7.60 7.53
CA ASN A 220 27.15 7.68 7.46
C ASN A 220 27.69 9.10 7.41
N GLY A 221 26.84 10.09 7.66
CA GLY A 221 27.20 11.50 7.62
C GLY A 221 26.85 12.18 6.30
N PHE A 222 26.86 13.51 6.32
CA PHE A 222 26.51 14.35 5.17
C PHE A 222 27.11 15.75 5.33
N ASN A 223 27.34 16.43 4.21
CA ASN A 223 27.76 17.82 4.19
C ASN A 223 26.57 18.81 4.19
N VAL A 224 26.87 20.11 4.23
CA VAL A 224 25.85 21.18 4.30
C VAL A 224 24.98 21.22 3.04
N THR A 225 25.55 20.98 1.85
CA THR A 225 24.83 20.95 0.58
C THR A 225 23.85 19.79 0.55
N GLN A 226 24.29 18.60 0.90
CA GLN A 226 23.48 17.38 0.96
C GLN A 226 22.32 17.51 1.96
N LYS A 227 22.62 18.07 3.15
CA LYS A 227 21.59 18.38 4.15
C LYS A 227 20.54 19.35 3.62
N ARG A 228 20.99 20.43 2.94
CA ARG A 228 20.05 21.42 2.39
C ARG A 228 19.21 20.82 1.28
N ALA A 229 19.81 20.03 0.37
CA ALA A 229 19.12 19.40 -0.73
C ALA A 229 17.96 18.50 -0.24
N ILE A 230 18.26 17.58 0.69
CA ILE A 230 17.21 16.68 1.22
C ILE A 230 16.14 17.42 2.02
N ALA A 231 16.53 18.38 2.85
CA ALA A 231 15.55 19.16 3.62
C ALA A 231 14.66 20.02 2.73
N THR A 232 15.20 20.56 1.61
CA THR A 232 14.40 21.29 0.61
C THR A 232 13.40 20.38 -0.06
N LEU A 233 13.82 19.22 -0.55
CA LEU A 233 12.92 18.26 -1.21
C LEU A 233 11.80 17.83 -0.28
N MET A 234 12.12 17.43 0.95
CA MET A 234 11.14 17.02 1.96
C MET A 234 10.14 18.12 2.30
N TYR A 235 10.62 19.34 2.54
CA TYR A 235 9.77 20.48 2.85
C TYR A 235 8.84 20.82 1.68
N HIS A 236 9.35 20.81 0.45
CA HIS A 236 8.56 21.08 -0.75
C HIS A 236 7.50 19.99 -0.97
N CYS A 237 7.83 18.71 -0.79
CA CYS A 237 6.83 17.63 -0.83
C CYS A 237 5.74 17.83 0.24
N GLY A 238 6.11 18.25 1.44
CA GLY A 238 5.14 18.53 2.50
C GLY A 238 4.20 19.68 2.17
N VAL A 239 4.73 20.79 1.62
CA VAL A 239 3.90 21.94 1.21
C VAL A 239 3.00 21.55 0.03
N ALA A 240 3.51 20.78 -0.94
CA ALA A 240 2.73 20.31 -2.10
C ALA A 240 1.54 19.42 -1.69
N ALA A 241 1.71 18.62 -0.64
CA ALA A 241 0.68 17.75 -0.09
C ALA A 241 -0.18 18.44 0.99
N HIS A 242 -0.15 19.77 1.12
CA HIS A 242 -0.89 20.50 2.16
C HIS A 242 -0.69 19.95 3.58
N MET A 243 0.56 19.57 3.92
CA MET A 243 0.92 18.93 5.17
C MET A 243 0.40 19.67 6.40
N THR A 244 -0.36 18.99 7.23
CA THR A 244 -0.65 19.44 8.60
C THR A 244 0.56 19.09 9.45
N TYR A 245 1.43 20.08 9.66
CA TYR A 245 2.67 19.92 10.39
C TYR A 245 2.46 19.76 11.90
N GLY A 246 3.28 18.92 12.53
CA GLY A 246 3.34 18.73 13.97
C GLY A 246 4.74 18.32 14.43
N ILE A 247 5.03 18.50 15.72
CA ILE A 247 6.34 18.27 16.29
C ILE A 247 6.69 16.79 16.34
N ASP A 248 5.71 15.97 16.67
CA ASP A 248 5.89 14.53 16.84
C ASP A 248 5.19 13.72 15.72
N VAL A 249 4.14 14.29 15.11
CA VAL A 249 3.41 13.70 13.99
C VAL A 249 2.99 14.79 13.00
N SER A 250 3.28 14.61 11.72
CA SER A 250 2.76 15.41 10.60
C SER A 250 2.00 14.50 9.66
N GLY A 251 0.88 14.97 9.12
CA GLY A 251 0.00 14.18 8.25
C GLY A 251 -0.54 14.97 7.06
N ALA A 252 -0.80 14.26 5.97
CA ALA A 252 -1.47 14.78 4.78
C ALA A 252 -2.32 13.67 4.15
N TYR A 253 -3.31 14.04 3.36
CA TYR A 253 -4.08 13.07 2.60
C TYR A 253 -3.36 12.70 1.30
N LEU A 254 -3.53 11.45 0.84
CA LEU A 254 -2.89 10.99 -0.39
C LEU A 254 -3.45 11.67 -1.64
N TYR A 255 -4.70 12.07 -1.65
CA TYR A 255 -5.25 12.85 -2.77
C TYR A 255 -4.60 14.23 -2.89
N ASP A 256 -4.26 14.91 -1.78
CA ASP A 256 -3.50 16.16 -1.82
C ASP A 256 -2.06 15.91 -2.33
N ALA A 257 -1.47 14.77 -1.97
CA ALA A 257 -0.18 14.36 -2.52
C ALA A 257 -0.23 14.12 -4.03
N ALA A 258 -1.30 13.48 -4.54
CA ALA A 258 -1.50 13.28 -5.97
C ALA A 258 -1.64 14.62 -6.71
N ASP A 259 -2.45 15.53 -6.17
CA ASP A 259 -2.61 16.88 -6.73
C ASP A 259 -1.27 17.63 -6.73
N GLY A 260 -0.51 17.58 -5.64
CA GLY A 260 0.81 18.21 -5.55
C GLY A 260 1.85 17.61 -6.53
N LEU A 261 1.81 16.30 -6.76
CA LEU A 261 2.65 15.64 -7.79
C LEU A 261 2.32 16.16 -9.19
N VAL A 262 1.04 16.37 -9.49
CA VAL A 262 0.59 16.91 -10.81
C VAL A 262 0.92 18.39 -10.90
N ASP A 263 0.48 19.20 -9.95
CA ASP A 263 0.48 20.65 -10.03
C ASP A 263 1.85 21.28 -9.79
N ASN A 264 2.64 20.68 -8.89
CA ASN A 264 3.92 21.25 -8.48
C ASN A 264 5.14 20.52 -9.04
N PHE A 265 5.04 19.20 -9.27
CA PHE A 265 6.15 18.41 -9.79
C PHE A 265 5.98 17.91 -11.22
N GLY A 266 4.80 18.11 -11.85
CA GLY A 266 4.59 17.85 -13.26
C GLY A 266 4.47 16.38 -13.66
N TYR A 267 4.13 15.52 -12.69
CA TYR A 267 3.80 14.12 -12.96
C TYR A 267 2.38 13.93 -13.50
N TYR A 268 2.10 12.77 -14.04
CA TYR A 268 0.75 12.23 -14.06
C TYR A 268 0.59 11.39 -12.80
N ALA A 269 -0.34 11.76 -11.92
CA ALA A 269 -0.63 11.04 -10.70
C ALA A 269 -2.13 10.80 -10.57
N GLN A 270 -2.51 9.59 -10.21
CA GLN A 270 -3.91 9.22 -10.01
C GLN A 270 -4.08 8.60 -8.63
N TYR A 271 -4.92 9.23 -7.84
CA TYR A 271 -5.34 8.73 -6.54
C TYR A 271 -6.44 7.68 -6.70
N TYR A 272 -6.32 6.62 -5.93
CA TYR A 272 -7.34 5.58 -5.73
C TYR A 272 -7.51 5.38 -4.23
N GLY A 273 -8.71 5.59 -3.72
CA GLY A 273 -8.96 5.47 -2.29
C GLY A 273 -10.38 5.80 -1.88
N TYR A 274 -10.60 5.83 -0.59
CA TYR A 274 -11.92 5.95 0.02
C TYR A 274 -12.71 7.21 -0.39
N LYS A 275 -12.01 8.32 -0.71
CA LYS A 275 -12.66 9.60 -1.07
C LYS A 275 -13.48 9.52 -2.35
N ASP A 276 -13.05 8.72 -3.32
CA ASP A 276 -13.63 8.67 -4.65
C ASP A 276 -14.75 7.62 -4.79
N TYR A 277 -15.02 6.88 -3.73
CA TYR A 277 -15.99 5.79 -3.73
C TYR A 277 -16.98 5.94 -2.56
N PRO A 278 -18.26 6.21 -2.86
CA PRO A 278 -19.29 6.42 -1.83
C PRO A 278 -19.64 5.17 -1.01
N GLU A 279 -19.23 3.98 -1.49
CA GLU A 279 -19.50 2.70 -0.83
C GLU A 279 -18.20 1.93 -0.63
N PRO A 280 -17.87 1.51 0.60
CA PRO A 280 -16.60 0.86 0.93
C PRO A 280 -16.38 -0.51 0.26
N ASN A 281 -17.37 -1.10 -0.38
CA ASN A 281 -17.35 -2.46 -0.90
C ASN A 281 -17.19 -2.56 -2.43
N ASN A 282 -16.92 -1.47 -3.14
CA ASN A 282 -16.97 -1.45 -4.61
C ASN A 282 -15.61 -1.61 -5.30
N TYR A 283 -14.54 -1.93 -4.57
CA TYR A 283 -13.25 -2.26 -5.19
C TYR A 283 -13.16 -3.74 -5.55
N ASP A 284 -12.67 -4.01 -6.75
CA ASP A 284 -12.16 -5.34 -7.09
C ASP A 284 -10.76 -5.50 -6.49
N ASN A 285 -10.66 -6.25 -5.39
CA ASN A 285 -9.38 -6.49 -4.71
C ASN A 285 -8.33 -7.12 -5.62
N ALA A 286 -8.73 -7.96 -6.57
CA ALA A 286 -7.80 -8.56 -7.50
C ALA A 286 -7.23 -7.51 -8.45
N LYS A 287 -8.07 -6.62 -8.97
CA LYS A 287 -7.63 -5.49 -9.81
C LYS A 287 -6.76 -4.51 -9.04
N TRP A 288 -7.10 -4.22 -7.78
CA TRP A 288 -6.28 -3.35 -6.92
C TRP A 288 -4.85 -3.89 -6.76
N CYS A 289 -4.73 -5.16 -6.37
CA CYS A 289 -3.43 -5.81 -6.28
C CYS A 289 -2.73 -5.88 -7.64
N GLU A 290 -3.47 -6.15 -8.72
CA GLU A 290 -2.93 -6.19 -10.08
C GLU A 290 -2.28 -4.87 -10.48
N VAL A 291 -2.86 -3.72 -10.14
CA VAL A 291 -2.26 -2.40 -10.40
C VAL A 291 -0.89 -2.29 -9.76
N VAL A 292 -0.76 -2.65 -8.48
CA VAL A 292 0.53 -2.60 -7.77
C VAL A 292 1.60 -3.43 -8.51
N TYR A 293 1.28 -4.68 -8.90
CA TYR A 293 2.26 -5.52 -9.61
C TYR A 293 2.60 -4.98 -11.00
N ARG A 294 1.63 -4.46 -11.75
CA ARG A 294 1.85 -3.90 -13.09
C ARG A 294 2.74 -2.66 -13.03
N GLU A 295 2.47 -1.76 -12.12
CA GLU A 295 3.26 -0.55 -11.94
C GLU A 295 4.69 -0.87 -11.55
N ILE A 296 4.90 -1.70 -10.53
CA ILE A 296 6.24 -2.09 -10.11
C ILE A 296 6.96 -2.87 -11.23
N SER A 297 6.26 -3.73 -11.97
CA SER A 297 6.82 -4.45 -13.12
C SER A 297 7.27 -3.51 -14.25
N ALA A 298 6.57 -2.39 -14.42
CA ALA A 298 6.93 -1.33 -15.36
C ALA A 298 8.06 -0.41 -14.85
N GLY A 299 8.46 -0.53 -13.59
CA GLY A 299 9.49 0.29 -12.97
C GLY A 299 8.94 1.52 -12.25
N ASN A 300 7.64 1.53 -11.93
CA ASN A 300 7.00 2.63 -11.21
C ASN A 300 6.74 2.22 -9.76
N PRO A 301 7.42 2.80 -8.77
CA PRO A 301 7.07 2.64 -7.38
C PRO A 301 5.71 3.30 -7.10
N VAL A 302 4.91 2.68 -6.22
CA VAL A 302 3.56 3.12 -5.89
C VAL A 302 3.56 3.79 -4.52
N LEU A 303 3.00 5.00 -4.43
CA LEU A 303 2.70 5.64 -3.15
C LEU A 303 1.50 4.93 -2.53
N TYR A 304 1.66 4.40 -1.34
CA TYR A 304 0.64 3.58 -0.72
C TYR A 304 0.42 4.00 0.73
N ALA A 305 -0.80 3.96 1.17
CA ALA A 305 -1.11 4.24 2.57
C ALA A 305 -2.11 3.23 3.12
N GLY A 306 -1.97 2.97 4.39
CA GLY A 306 -2.90 2.16 5.15
C GLY A 306 -3.24 2.80 6.48
N GLY A 307 -4.50 2.69 6.87
CA GLY A 307 -5.00 3.17 8.13
C GLY A 307 -5.81 2.13 8.85
N SER A 308 -5.78 2.18 10.17
CA SER A 308 -6.66 1.41 11.03
C SER A 308 -7.25 2.30 12.10
N LYS A 309 -8.49 2.02 12.49
CA LYS A 309 -9.12 2.62 13.66
C LYS A 309 -9.42 1.50 14.65
N TYR A 310 -8.83 1.60 15.84
CA TYR A 310 -9.05 0.67 16.93
C TYR A 310 -9.47 1.43 18.17
N ASN A 311 -10.60 1.07 18.78
CA ASN A 311 -11.14 1.73 19.98
C ASN A 311 -11.12 3.26 19.91
N GLY A 312 -11.45 3.83 18.72
CA GLY A 312 -11.47 5.27 18.51
C GLY A 312 -10.10 5.91 18.19
N THR A 313 -8.99 5.19 18.33
CA THR A 313 -7.66 5.67 17.95
C THR A 313 -7.38 5.29 16.50
N ALA A 314 -7.16 6.30 15.66
CA ALA A 314 -6.76 6.11 14.27
C ALA A 314 -5.24 6.10 14.15
N ALA A 315 -4.69 5.10 13.48
CA ALA A 315 -3.30 5.07 13.01
C ALA A 315 -3.34 5.06 11.48
N PHE A 316 -2.55 5.92 10.86
CA PHE A 316 -2.43 6.02 9.42
C PHE A 316 -0.97 6.19 9.06
N HIS A 317 -0.52 5.47 8.03
CA HIS A 317 0.86 5.59 7.56
C HIS A 317 0.93 5.49 6.04
N CYS A 318 1.78 6.35 5.45
CA CYS A 318 2.10 6.35 4.04
C CYS A 318 3.52 5.82 3.82
N PHE A 319 3.70 4.98 2.81
CA PHE A 319 4.94 4.29 2.47
C PHE A 319 5.03 4.04 0.97
N VAL A 320 6.15 3.50 0.51
CA VAL A 320 6.35 3.18 -0.90
C VAL A 320 6.34 1.67 -1.12
N LEU A 321 5.55 1.22 -2.10
CA LEU A 321 5.65 -0.14 -2.63
C LEU A 321 6.55 -0.09 -3.85
N ASP A 322 7.65 -0.87 -3.86
CA ASP A 322 8.73 -0.66 -4.81
C ASP A 322 9.40 -1.94 -5.33
N GLY A 323 8.83 -3.09 -5.06
CA GLY A 323 9.35 -4.37 -5.51
C GLY A 323 8.37 -5.49 -5.27
N TYR A 324 8.69 -6.69 -5.72
CA TYR A 324 8.02 -7.93 -5.32
C TYR A 324 8.88 -9.15 -5.61
N ASP A 325 8.74 -10.19 -4.78
CA ASP A 325 9.42 -11.46 -4.98
C ASP A 325 8.62 -12.42 -5.88
N ALA A 326 9.21 -13.56 -6.22
CA ALA A 326 8.58 -14.59 -7.06
C ALA A 326 7.36 -15.27 -6.40
N ASN A 327 7.16 -15.10 -5.10
CA ASN A 327 6.01 -15.61 -4.36
C ASN A 327 4.89 -14.56 -4.24
N GLY A 328 5.09 -13.35 -4.78
CA GLY A 328 4.14 -12.25 -4.72
C GLY A 328 4.18 -11.45 -3.41
N ASN A 329 5.21 -11.61 -2.57
CA ASN A 329 5.41 -10.66 -1.47
C ASN A 329 5.90 -9.34 -2.03
N VAL A 330 5.28 -8.23 -1.63
CA VAL A 330 5.56 -6.89 -2.15
C VAL A 330 6.64 -6.20 -1.32
N GLY A 331 7.60 -5.58 -2.00
CA GLY A 331 8.64 -4.76 -1.39
C GLY A 331 8.07 -3.47 -0.83
N VAL A 332 8.39 -3.18 0.42
CA VAL A 332 7.91 -2.02 1.17
C VAL A 332 9.10 -1.24 1.71
N ASN A 333 9.12 0.05 1.42
CA ASN A 333 9.96 1.04 2.08
C ASN A 333 9.09 1.86 3.03
N TRP A 334 9.24 1.65 4.34
CA TRP A 334 8.41 2.26 5.37
C TRP A 334 8.72 3.75 5.64
N GLY A 335 9.86 4.27 5.16
CA GLY A 335 10.30 5.64 5.44
C GLY A 335 10.82 5.86 6.87
N TYR A 336 11.48 4.85 7.44
CA TYR A 336 12.10 4.88 8.78
C TYR A 336 13.55 4.42 8.74
N SER A 337 14.40 5.13 8.00
CA SER A 337 15.84 4.84 7.87
C SER A 337 16.17 3.43 7.38
N GLY A 338 15.31 2.82 6.56
CA GLY A 338 15.44 1.44 6.08
C GLY A 338 15.15 0.37 7.14
N ARG A 339 14.82 0.77 8.37
CA ARG A 339 14.55 -0.16 9.48
C ARG A 339 13.20 -0.83 9.27
N GLY A 340 13.22 -2.15 9.17
CA GLY A 340 12.05 -2.96 8.92
C GLY A 340 11.63 -3.06 7.44
N ASP A 341 12.30 -2.38 6.52
CA ASP A 341 12.02 -2.50 5.08
C ASP A 341 12.26 -3.93 4.61
N GLY A 342 11.40 -4.42 3.71
CA GLY A 342 11.47 -5.80 3.25
C GLY A 342 10.31 -6.17 2.33
N TYR A 343 10.05 -7.48 2.21
CA TYR A 343 8.97 -8.03 1.41
C TYR A 343 7.85 -8.53 2.31
N PHE A 344 6.62 -8.10 2.03
CA PHE A 344 5.46 -8.37 2.86
C PHE A 344 4.28 -8.85 2.00
N ARG A 345 3.39 -9.62 2.59
CA ARG A 345 2.18 -10.07 1.90
C ARG A 345 1.22 -8.91 1.68
N LEU A 346 0.90 -8.63 0.43
CA LEU A 346 -0.07 -7.60 0.08
C LEU A 346 -1.50 -8.01 0.48
N ASP A 347 -1.82 -9.30 0.46
CA ASP A 347 -3.12 -9.82 0.91
C ASP A 347 -3.32 -9.68 2.44
N ALA A 348 -2.25 -9.53 3.21
CA ALA A 348 -2.36 -9.09 4.60
C ALA A 348 -2.75 -7.61 4.70
N MET A 349 -2.44 -6.82 3.66
CA MET A 349 -2.91 -5.45 3.45
C MET A 349 -4.17 -5.43 2.57
N ASP A 350 -5.00 -6.48 2.65
CA ASP A 350 -6.20 -6.66 1.83
C ASP A 350 -7.10 -5.45 1.88
N CYS A 351 -7.44 -4.94 0.71
CA CYS A 351 -8.40 -3.87 0.51
C CYS A 351 -9.84 -4.30 0.82
N ILE A 352 -10.06 -5.37 1.57
CA ILE A 352 -11.40 -5.71 2.08
C ILE A 352 -11.79 -4.61 3.06
N ILE A 353 -12.24 -3.54 2.46
CA ILE A 353 -12.94 -2.49 3.15
C ILE A 353 -14.27 -3.10 3.58
N GLY A 354 -14.44 -3.21 4.91
CA GLY A 354 -15.78 -3.38 5.45
C GLY A 354 -16.23 -4.76 5.85
N THR A 355 -15.41 -5.57 6.51
CA THR A 355 -15.97 -6.24 7.66
C THR A 355 -15.95 -5.23 8.81
N TYR A 356 -17.04 -4.50 8.94
CA TYR A 356 -17.34 -3.76 10.15
C TYR A 356 -17.48 -4.76 11.31
N HIS A 357 -16.38 -5.16 11.89
CA HIS A 357 -16.40 -5.52 13.30
C HIS A 357 -16.47 -4.20 14.05
N GLU A 358 -17.42 -4.03 14.95
CA GLU A 358 -17.70 -2.79 15.68
C GLU A 358 -16.46 -2.13 16.34
N GLN A 359 -15.30 -2.78 16.31
CA GLN A 359 -14.06 -2.35 16.94
C GLN A 359 -12.91 -2.03 15.95
N TYR A 360 -12.99 -2.44 14.65
CA TYR A 360 -11.88 -2.27 13.70
C TYR A 360 -12.38 -1.82 12.33
N SER A 361 -11.76 -0.80 11.78
CA SER A 361 -11.90 -0.45 10.36
C SER A 361 -10.51 -0.24 9.76
N TYR A 362 -10.30 -0.74 8.54
CA TYR A 362 -9.09 -0.52 7.75
C TYR A 362 -9.45 0.27 6.51
N SER A 363 -8.57 1.16 6.11
CA SER A 363 -8.66 1.87 4.84
C SER A 363 -7.30 1.82 4.15
N PHE A 364 -7.33 1.70 2.82
CA PHE A 364 -6.14 1.72 1.99
C PHE A 364 -6.31 2.73 0.89
N ASP A 365 -5.24 3.44 0.60
CA ASP A 365 -5.16 4.40 -0.48
C ASP A 365 -3.90 4.14 -1.28
N MET A 366 -3.92 4.39 -2.59
CA MET A 366 -2.72 4.41 -3.40
C MET A 366 -2.72 5.59 -4.36
N VAL A 367 -1.53 6.05 -4.70
CA VAL A 367 -1.30 6.96 -5.82
C VAL A 367 -0.37 6.29 -6.80
N VAL A 368 -0.84 6.10 -8.02
CA VAL A 368 -0.03 5.68 -9.15
C VAL A 368 0.61 6.91 -9.76
N VAL A 369 1.92 6.86 -10.01
CA VAL A 369 2.72 8.02 -10.39
C VAL A 369 3.51 7.71 -11.65
N HIS A 370 3.23 8.45 -12.73
CA HIS A 370 3.93 8.33 -14.00
C HIS A 370 4.70 9.61 -14.31
N ARG A 371 5.92 9.48 -14.81
CA ARG A 371 6.64 10.60 -15.41
C ARG A 371 5.94 11.05 -16.71
N PRO A 372 6.13 12.30 -17.16
CA PRO A 372 5.43 12.85 -18.33
C PRO A 372 5.54 11.99 -19.60
N GLU A 373 6.68 11.37 -19.84
CA GLU A 373 6.92 10.52 -21.00
C GLU A 373 6.17 9.18 -20.99
N GLN A 374 5.66 8.76 -19.83
CA GLN A 374 4.88 7.54 -19.69
C GLN A 374 3.38 7.76 -19.96
N GLY A 375 2.96 9.04 -19.98
CA GLY A 375 1.57 9.43 -20.19
C GLY A 375 0.67 9.19 -18.95
N PRO A 376 -0.63 9.50 -19.08
CA PRO A 376 -1.56 9.48 -17.97
C PRO A 376 -1.84 8.06 -17.47
N VAL A 377 -2.07 7.95 -16.15
CA VAL A 377 -2.52 6.73 -15.48
C VAL A 377 -3.96 6.42 -15.91
N LYS A 378 -4.24 5.15 -16.23
CA LYS A 378 -5.58 4.70 -16.67
C LYS A 378 -5.88 3.29 -16.12
N TYR A 379 -6.38 3.23 -14.90
CA TYR A 379 -6.89 1.97 -14.32
C TYR A 379 -8.36 2.14 -13.93
N ASP A 380 -9.18 1.17 -14.32
CA ASP A 380 -10.56 1.06 -13.84
C ASP A 380 -10.63 -0.04 -12.78
N LEU A 381 -10.77 0.38 -11.53
CA LEU A 381 -10.82 -0.50 -10.36
C LEU A 381 -12.24 -0.88 -9.95
N VAL A 382 -13.26 -0.29 -10.58
CA VAL A 382 -14.65 -0.62 -10.27
C VAL A 382 -14.95 -2.03 -10.80
N PRO A 383 -15.57 -2.92 -9.98
CA PRO A 383 -16.01 -4.21 -10.47
C PRO A 383 -16.99 -4.05 -11.63
N VAL A 384 -16.85 -4.85 -12.66
CA VAL A 384 -17.90 -5.00 -13.68
C VAL A 384 -19.07 -5.76 -13.03
N THR A 385 -20.00 -5.03 -12.45
CA THR A 385 -21.13 -5.60 -11.69
C THR A 385 -22.28 -6.07 -12.56
N ASP A 386 -22.27 -5.75 -13.86
CA ASP A 386 -23.37 -6.12 -14.77
C ASP A 386 -22.84 -6.72 -16.08
N ILE A 387 -23.15 -8.01 -16.29
CA ILE A 387 -22.88 -8.74 -17.56
C ILE A 387 -23.59 -8.06 -18.76
N ARG A 388 -24.52 -7.13 -18.51
CA ARG A 388 -25.21 -6.36 -19.54
C ARG A 388 -24.32 -5.32 -20.21
N ASP A 389 -23.22 -4.91 -19.61
CA ASP A 389 -22.32 -3.90 -20.20
C ASP A 389 -21.41 -4.46 -21.30
N ILE A 390 -21.26 -5.78 -21.42
CA ILE A 390 -20.44 -6.41 -22.48
C ILE A 390 -21.05 -6.24 -23.88
N ASN A 391 -22.34 -5.91 -23.98
CA ASN A 391 -23.04 -5.71 -25.25
C ASN A 391 -23.33 -4.24 -25.59
N ALA A 392 -22.74 -3.29 -24.88
CA ALA A 392 -23.08 -1.87 -24.99
C ALA A 392 -22.41 -1.12 -26.17
N ASP A 393 -21.51 -1.75 -26.90
CA ASP A 393 -20.90 -1.14 -28.10
C ASP A 393 -21.85 -1.07 -29.32
N ALA A 394 -23.12 -1.40 -29.15
CA ALA A 394 -24.06 -1.53 -30.28
C ALA A 394 -25.27 -0.58 -30.24
N ASN A 395 -25.26 0.54 -29.50
CA ASN A 395 -26.47 1.38 -29.51
C ASN A 395 -26.22 2.89 -29.37
N GLU A 396 -25.91 3.55 -30.49
CA GLU A 396 -26.11 5.00 -30.64
C GLU A 396 -27.57 5.45 -30.54
N ALA A 397 -28.53 4.52 -30.41
CA ALA A 397 -29.95 4.78 -30.33
C ALA A 397 -30.58 4.58 -28.93
N ALA A 398 -29.78 4.48 -27.89
CA ALA A 398 -30.32 4.34 -26.53
C ALA A 398 -31.04 5.61 -26.05
N PRO A 399 -32.29 5.51 -25.52
CA PRO A 399 -33.00 6.68 -25.05
C PRO A 399 -32.27 7.34 -23.86
N THR A 400 -32.25 8.67 -23.88
CA THR A 400 -31.68 9.43 -22.74
C THR A 400 -32.52 9.21 -21.48
N ARG A 401 -31.91 8.72 -20.42
CA ARG A 401 -32.52 8.60 -19.09
C ARG A 401 -32.01 9.70 -18.21
N VAL A 402 -32.90 10.28 -17.42
CA VAL A 402 -32.58 11.39 -16.52
C VAL A 402 -32.79 10.97 -15.08
N TYR A 403 -31.83 11.30 -14.23
CA TYR A 403 -31.85 10.97 -12.80
C TYR A 403 -31.69 12.24 -11.98
N ASP A 404 -32.30 12.30 -10.81
CA ASP A 404 -32.04 13.35 -9.83
C ASP A 404 -30.68 13.16 -9.14
N ALA A 405 -30.29 14.10 -8.29
CA ALA A 405 -29.03 14.06 -7.55
C ALA A 405 -28.96 12.88 -6.54
N ALA A 406 -30.08 12.26 -6.22
CA ALA A 406 -30.19 11.08 -5.37
C ALA A 406 -30.18 9.75 -6.17
N GLY A 407 -29.95 9.81 -7.50
CA GLY A 407 -29.90 8.64 -8.39
C GLY A 407 -31.27 8.06 -8.74
N ARG A 408 -32.38 8.69 -8.44
CA ARG A 408 -33.72 8.24 -8.80
C ARG A 408 -34.02 8.69 -10.23
N GLN A 409 -34.48 7.75 -11.08
CA GLN A 409 -34.88 8.07 -12.45
C GLN A 409 -36.10 9.01 -12.41
N ILE A 410 -36.02 10.08 -13.17
CA ILE A 410 -37.09 11.10 -13.32
C ILE A 410 -37.53 11.20 -14.79
N ASP A 411 -38.72 11.71 -15.02
CA ASP A 411 -39.20 11.95 -16.37
C ASP A 411 -38.35 13.04 -17.05
N ALA A 412 -37.79 12.71 -18.22
CA ALA A 412 -36.90 13.60 -18.98
C ALA A 412 -37.60 14.93 -19.38
N ASN A 413 -38.92 14.93 -19.46
CA ASN A 413 -39.75 16.08 -19.84
C ASN A 413 -40.17 16.93 -18.63
N ARG A 414 -39.87 16.51 -17.42
CA ARG A 414 -40.20 17.26 -16.21
C ARG A 414 -39.20 18.34 -15.95
N THR A 415 -39.63 19.59 -15.95
CA THR A 415 -38.80 20.77 -15.61
C THR A 415 -38.49 20.73 -14.10
N GLN A 416 -37.46 20.03 -13.71
CA GLN A 416 -36.96 20.07 -12.33
C GLN A 416 -35.76 21.01 -12.31
N LYS A 417 -35.82 22.10 -11.53
CA LYS A 417 -34.66 22.99 -11.31
C LYS A 417 -33.65 22.27 -10.42
N GLY A 418 -32.40 22.25 -10.82
CA GLY A 418 -31.30 21.67 -10.03
C GLY A 418 -30.38 20.78 -10.87
N LEU A 419 -29.42 20.13 -10.17
CA LEU A 419 -28.48 19.21 -10.78
C LEU A 419 -29.20 17.90 -11.15
N VAL A 420 -29.12 17.51 -12.42
CA VAL A 420 -29.60 16.23 -12.93
C VAL A 420 -28.47 15.48 -13.63
N ILE A 421 -28.58 14.16 -13.66
CA ILE A 421 -27.63 13.27 -14.34
C ILE A 421 -28.36 12.72 -15.57
N GLU A 422 -27.88 13.04 -16.75
CA GLU A 422 -28.37 12.48 -18.01
C GLU A 422 -27.49 11.32 -18.43
N ARG A 423 -28.09 10.17 -18.71
CA ARG A 423 -27.40 8.97 -19.25
C ARG A 423 -28.00 8.58 -20.61
N GLN A 424 -27.13 8.47 -21.61
CA GLN A 424 -27.46 7.94 -22.93
C GLN A 424 -26.46 6.84 -23.29
N GLY A 425 -26.88 5.60 -23.27
CA GLY A 425 -25.96 4.46 -23.39
C GLY A 425 -24.88 4.54 -22.28
N ASN A 426 -23.62 4.55 -22.69
CA ASN A 426 -22.46 4.67 -21.77
C ASN A 426 -22.05 6.12 -21.48
N GLN A 427 -22.67 7.10 -22.10
CA GLN A 427 -22.38 8.51 -21.85
C GLN A 427 -23.20 9.01 -20.65
N VAL A 428 -22.51 9.60 -19.68
CA VAL A 428 -23.13 10.23 -18.50
C VAL A 428 -22.66 11.67 -18.43
N ARG A 429 -23.59 12.60 -18.29
CA ARG A 429 -23.28 14.03 -18.10
C ARG A 429 -24.09 14.61 -16.97
N LYS A 430 -23.50 15.52 -16.22
CA LYS A 430 -24.18 16.34 -15.22
C LYS A 430 -24.70 17.60 -15.90
N VAL A 431 -25.97 17.88 -15.72
CA VAL A 431 -26.64 19.06 -16.31
C VAL A 431 -27.34 19.82 -15.19
N LEU A 432 -27.13 21.12 -15.14
CA LEU A 432 -27.89 22.03 -14.29
C LEU A 432 -29.09 22.52 -15.10
N LYS A 433 -30.31 22.15 -14.70
CA LYS A 433 -31.58 22.60 -15.30
C LYS A 433 -32.26 23.67 -14.47
#